data_7961396510ad6684b2ec3f6c67e86e97
#
_entry.id   7961396510ad6684b2ec3f6c67e86e97
#
_cell.length_a   1.000
_cell.length_b   1.000
_cell.length_c   1.000
_cell.angle_alpha   90.00
_cell.angle_beta   90.00
_cell.angle_gamma   90.00
#
_symmetry.space_group_name_H-M   'P 1'
#
loop_
_entity.id
_entity.type
_entity.pdbx_description
1 polymer ?
#
loop_
_entity_poly.entity_id
_entity_poly.type
_entity_poly.pdbx_seq_one_letter_code
_entity_poly.pdbx_strand_id
1 'polypeptide(L)'
;MDTVARVGLVRDASRAFNQRRVEDLLAVMVADVEWPDIAGGTVLRSHDEVRAYWLAQFETARPVVEPTDFVAAGDDLVAVVRQQVFDHAGTPLTDAVTVYHRYTFRGEKVAAMTVHADRSAALA
;
A
#
# COMPACT_ATOMS: atom_id res chain seq x y z
N MET A 1 -7.98 4.28 17.28
CA MET A 1 -6.57 4.53 16.86
C MET A 1 -6.48 5.96 16.35
N ASP A 2 -5.53 6.73 16.83
CA ASP A 2 -5.36 8.12 16.41
C ASP A 2 -4.49 8.23 15.13
N THR A 3 -4.37 9.45 14.61
CA THR A 3 -3.62 9.70 13.37
C THR A 3 -2.13 9.32 13.50
N VAL A 4 -1.51 9.57 14.64
CA VAL A 4 -0.10 9.22 14.88
C VAL A 4 0.09 7.70 14.81
N ALA A 5 -0.81 6.94 15.43
CA ALA A 5 -0.76 5.47 15.38
C ALA A 5 -0.99 4.95 13.97
N ARG A 6 -1.91 5.56 13.21
CA ARG A 6 -2.18 5.19 11.81
C ARG A 6 -0.98 5.46 10.92
N VAL A 7 -0.33 6.60 11.07
CA VAL A 7 0.91 6.93 10.35
C VAL A 7 1.99 5.88 10.65
N GLY A 8 2.19 5.54 11.91
CA GLY A 8 3.14 4.50 12.32
C GLY A 8 2.84 3.15 11.67
N LEU A 9 1.57 2.76 11.65
CA LEU A 9 1.12 1.50 11.03
C LEU A 9 1.45 1.48 9.53
N VAL A 10 1.15 2.56 8.80
CA VAL A 10 1.43 2.65 7.35
C VAL A 10 2.92 2.67 7.08
N ARG A 11 3.72 3.36 7.90
CA ARG A 11 5.18 3.35 7.77
C ARG A 11 5.75 1.94 7.96
N ASP A 12 5.28 1.22 8.96
CA ASP A 12 5.70 -0.16 9.23
C ASP A 12 5.27 -1.10 8.10
N ALA A 13 4.05 -0.93 7.59
CA ALA A 13 3.54 -1.70 6.46
C ALA A 13 4.39 -1.46 5.21
N SER A 14 4.75 -0.21 4.91
CA SER A 14 5.60 0.14 3.76
C SER A 14 6.98 -0.49 3.88
N ARG A 15 7.55 -0.49 5.09
CA ARG A 15 8.85 -1.13 5.35
C ARG A 15 8.76 -2.64 5.15
N ALA A 16 7.71 -3.28 5.65
CA ALA A 16 7.47 -4.71 5.45
C ALA A 16 7.34 -5.05 3.97
N PHE A 17 6.61 -4.23 3.22
CA PHE A 17 6.47 -4.40 1.76
C PHE A 17 7.83 -4.33 1.06
N ASN A 18 8.63 -3.30 1.36
CA ASN A 18 9.94 -3.11 0.74
C ASN A 18 10.92 -4.24 1.08
N GLN A 19 10.76 -4.86 2.24
CA GLN A 19 11.57 -5.99 2.70
C GLN A 19 10.97 -7.35 2.33
N ARG A 20 9.87 -7.38 1.57
CA ARG A 20 9.17 -8.60 1.12
C ARG A 20 8.65 -9.47 2.28
N ARG A 21 8.38 -8.87 3.42
CA ARG A 21 7.81 -9.56 4.58
C ARG A 21 6.28 -9.61 4.47
N VAL A 22 5.80 -10.49 3.58
CA VAL A 22 4.37 -10.54 3.18
C VAL A 22 3.48 -10.85 4.38
N GLU A 23 3.84 -11.80 5.24
CA GLU A 23 3.00 -12.16 6.39
C GLU A 23 2.91 -11.03 7.41
N ASP A 24 3.99 -10.28 7.63
CA ASP A 24 3.97 -9.12 8.52
C ASP A 24 3.06 -8.01 7.95
N LEU A 25 3.08 -7.85 6.64
CA LEU A 25 2.23 -6.89 5.94
C LEU A 25 0.75 -7.28 6.06
N LEU A 26 0.42 -8.56 5.86
CA LEU A 26 -0.95 -9.07 6.00
C LEU A 26 -1.45 -8.96 7.45
N ALA A 27 -0.56 -9.08 8.41
CA ALA A 27 -0.92 -9.01 9.84
C ALA A 27 -1.49 -7.65 10.26
N VAL A 28 -1.20 -6.57 9.51
CA VAL A 28 -1.76 -5.23 9.78
C VAL A 28 -3.09 -4.98 9.07
N MET A 29 -3.62 -5.99 8.38
CA MET A 29 -4.86 -5.90 7.60
C MET A 29 -5.95 -6.78 8.20
N VAL A 30 -7.21 -6.34 8.09
CA VAL A 30 -8.36 -7.19 8.45
C VAL A 30 -8.46 -8.39 7.49
N ALA A 31 -9.12 -9.46 7.93
CA ALA A 31 -9.22 -10.70 7.15
C ALA A 31 -9.91 -10.51 5.78
N ASP A 32 -10.90 -9.61 5.73
CA ASP A 32 -11.65 -9.28 4.51
C ASP A 32 -11.19 -7.96 3.88
N VAL A 33 -9.90 -7.66 3.98
CA VAL A 33 -9.31 -6.43 3.41
C VAL A 33 -9.64 -6.28 1.92
N GLU A 34 -9.86 -5.04 1.49
CA GLU A 34 -10.02 -4.70 0.08
C GLU A 34 -8.76 -3.98 -0.40
N TRP A 35 -8.10 -4.58 -1.39
CA TRP A 35 -6.84 -4.08 -1.92
C TRP A 35 -6.90 -3.94 -3.44
N PRO A 36 -6.35 -2.87 -4.03
CA PRO A 36 -6.45 -2.68 -5.48
C PRO A 36 -5.50 -3.60 -6.22
N ASP A 37 -6.02 -4.25 -7.27
CA ASP A 37 -5.23 -4.90 -8.30
C ASP A 37 -5.12 -3.91 -9.46
N ILE A 38 -4.03 -3.14 -9.48
CA ILE A 38 -3.86 -2.06 -10.46
C ILE A 38 -3.78 -2.62 -11.89
N ALA A 39 -3.01 -3.70 -12.08
CA ALA A 39 -2.83 -4.31 -13.40
C ALA A 39 -4.10 -4.95 -13.93
N GLY A 40 -4.86 -5.63 -13.06
CA GLY A 40 -6.09 -6.32 -13.44
C GLY A 40 -7.34 -5.44 -13.41
N GLY A 41 -7.27 -4.25 -12.83
CA GLY A 41 -8.41 -3.34 -12.71
C GLY A 41 -9.51 -3.83 -11.78
N THR A 42 -9.19 -4.72 -10.84
CA THR A 42 -10.14 -5.31 -9.90
C THR A 42 -9.77 -5.01 -8.47
N VAL A 43 -10.57 -5.52 -7.53
CA VAL A 43 -10.30 -5.42 -6.09
C VAL A 43 -10.04 -6.83 -5.57
N LEU A 44 -8.89 -6.99 -4.92
CA LEU A 44 -8.54 -8.22 -4.20
C LEU A 44 -9.24 -8.19 -2.85
N ARG A 45 -9.81 -9.32 -2.45
CA ARG A 45 -10.51 -9.47 -1.17
C ARG A 45 -9.96 -10.69 -0.45
N SER A 46 -9.52 -10.54 0.76
CA SER A 46 -8.92 -11.57 1.62
C SER A 46 -7.39 -11.56 1.60
N HIS A 47 -6.82 -12.09 2.68
CA HIS A 47 -5.37 -12.27 2.78
C HIS A 47 -4.83 -13.19 1.70
N ASP A 48 -5.55 -14.24 1.34
CA ASP A 48 -5.07 -15.20 0.36
C ASP A 48 -4.92 -14.57 -1.04
N GLU A 49 -5.90 -13.77 -1.46
CA GLU A 49 -5.84 -13.09 -2.76
C GLU A 49 -4.71 -12.06 -2.79
N VAL A 50 -4.56 -11.27 -1.74
CA VAL A 50 -3.50 -10.25 -1.65
C VAL A 50 -2.12 -10.91 -1.59
N ARG A 51 -1.98 -11.99 -0.83
CA ARG A 51 -0.73 -12.76 -0.76
C ARG A 51 -0.31 -13.27 -2.12
N ALA A 52 -1.22 -13.91 -2.84
CA ALA A 52 -0.95 -14.45 -4.17
C ALA A 52 -0.52 -13.35 -5.15
N TYR A 53 -1.18 -12.20 -5.11
CA TYR A 53 -0.87 -11.06 -5.94
C TYR A 53 0.55 -10.53 -5.68
N TRP A 54 0.93 -10.32 -4.41
CA TRP A 54 2.26 -9.82 -4.08
C TRP A 54 3.37 -10.82 -4.37
N LEU A 55 3.15 -12.10 -4.08
CA LEU A 55 4.15 -13.13 -4.37
C LEU A 55 4.43 -13.22 -5.87
N ALA A 56 3.39 -13.16 -6.70
CA ALA A 56 3.54 -13.15 -8.15
C ALA A 56 4.29 -11.88 -8.62
N GLN A 57 3.96 -10.73 -8.07
CA GLN A 57 4.61 -9.46 -8.41
C GLN A 57 6.09 -9.48 -8.05
N PHE A 58 6.44 -10.00 -6.87
CA PHE A 58 7.83 -10.06 -6.40
C PHE A 58 8.69 -11.06 -7.17
N GLU A 59 8.09 -12.03 -7.85
CA GLU A 59 8.82 -12.94 -8.74
C GLU A 59 9.36 -12.22 -9.98
N THR A 60 8.65 -11.23 -10.48
CA THR A 60 8.97 -10.56 -11.75
C THR A 60 9.69 -9.24 -11.57
N ALA A 61 9.50 -8.56 -10.44
CA ALA A 61 10.05 -7.23 -10.22
C ALA A 61 10.17 -6.92 -8.73
N ARG A 62 10.83 -5.79 -8.45
CA ARG A 62 11.02 -5.28 -7.11
C ARG A 62 10.40 -3.88 -6.99
N PRO A 63 9.10 -3.78 -6.70
CA PRO A 63 8.48 -2.49 -6.40
C PRO A 63 8.92 -1.97 -5.03
N VAL A 64 9.15 -0.66 -4.94
CA VAL A 64 9.53 0.02 -3.70
C VAL A 64 8.59 1.19 -3.50
N VAL A 65 8.08 1.34 -2.29
CA VAL A 65 7.18 2.42 -1.89
C VAL A 65 7.80 3.21 -0.74
N GLU A 66 7.75 4.53 -0.83
CA GLU A 66 8.27 5.43 0.20
C GLU A 66 7.21 6.47 0.54
N PRO A 67 6.56 6.35 1.69
CA PRO A 67 5.65 7.41 2.15
C PRO A 67 6.47 8.66 2.50
N THR A 68 6.12 9.78 1.87
CA THR A 68 6.82 11.06 2.05
C THR A 68 6.03 12.07 2.87
N ASP A 69 4.70 11.90 2.94
CA ASP A 69 3.83 12.77 3.70
C ASP A 69 2.51 12.05 4.00
N PHE A 70 1.74 12.56 4.96
CA PHE A 70 0.45 12.00 5.36
C PHE A 70 -0.55 13.12 5.59
N VAL A 71 -1.81 12.87 5.20
CA VAL A 71 -2.92 13.81 5.40
C VAL A 71 -4.10 13.05 5.99
N ALA A 72 -4.61 13.51 7.11
CA ALA A 72 -5.84 12.95 7.68
C ALA A 72 -7.04 13.36 6.82
N ALA A 73 -7.92 12.40 6.54
CA ALA A 73 -9.11 12.59 5.72
C ALA A 73 -10.31 11.95 6.43
N GLY A 74 -10.89 12.69 7.39
CA GLY A 74 -11.90 12.13 8.29
C GLY A 74 -11.31 10.99 9.11
N ASP A 75 -11.93 9.82 9.05
CA ASP A 75 -11.43 8.61 9.72
C ASP A 75 -10.40 7.86 8.87
N ASP A 76 -10.14 8.32 7.65
CA ASP A 76 -9.16 7.73 6.74
C ASP A 76 -7.82 8.46 6.83
N LEU A 77 -6.81 7.88 6.21
CA LEU A 77 -5.47 8.48 6.10
C LEU A 77 -5.02 8.41 4.65
N VAL A 78 -4.57 9.54 4.11
CA VAL A 78 -3.95 9.58 2.79
C VAL A 78 -2.43 9.65 2.97
N ALA A 79 -1.72 8.70 2.37
CA ALA A 79 -0.27 8.72 2.29
C ALA A 79 0.15 9.23 0.92
N VAL A 80 1.05 10.22 0.89
CA VAL A 80 1.74 10.63 -0.32
C VAL A 80 2.93 9.71 -0.48
N VAL A 81 2.99 8.99 -1.60
CA VAL A 81 3.94 7.88 -1.77
C VAL A 81 4.77 8.08 -3.03
N ARG A 82 6.09 8.02 -2.88
CA ARG A 82 7.02 7.91 -3.99
C ARG A 82 7.18 6.42 -4.31
N GLN A 83 6.92 6.05 -5.54
CA GLN A 83 6.89 4.67 -5.99
C GLN A 83 7.79 4.48 -7.20
N GLN A 84 8.56 3.40 -7.21
CA GLN A 84 9.42 3.04 -8.32
C GLN A 84 9.57 1.52 -8.39
N VAL A 85 9.70 0.98 -9.59
CA VAL A 85 9.89 -0.47 -9.78
C VAL A 85 11.30 -0.71 -10.32
N PHE A 86 11.98 -1.69 -9.70
CA PHE A 86 13.32 -2.13 -10.09
C PHE A 86 13.25 -3.60 -10.53
N ASP A 87 14.25 -4.03 -11.31
CA ASP A 87 14.48 -5.46 -11.51
C ASP A 87 15.19 -6.07 -10.27
N HIS A 88 15.41 -7.38 -10.28
CA HIS A 88 16.05 -8.04 -9.14
C HIS A 88 17.53 -7.68 -8.96
N ALA A 89 18.16 -7.12 -9.99
CA ALA A 89 19.54 -6.63 -9.93
C ALA A 89 19.62 -5.19 -9.38
N GLY A 90 18.46 -4.52 -9.19
CA GLY A 90 18.41 -3.15 -8.70
C GLY A 90 18.41 -2.10 -9.81
N THR A 91 18.23 -2.49 -11.06
CA THR A 91 18.14 -1.55 -12.18
C THR A 91 16.71 -1.01 -12.27
N PRO A 92 16.51 0.31 -12.40
CA PRO A 92 15.17 0.87 -12.53
C PRO A 92 14.46 0.39 -13.80
N LEU A 93 13.25 -0.12 -13.65
CA LEU A 93 12.35 -0.48 -14.75
C LEU A 93 11.38 0.66 -15.07
N THR A 94 11.11 1.53 -14.10
CA THR A 94 10.25 2.71 -14.26
C THR A 94 10.93 3.92 -13.66
N ASP A 95 10.45 5.11 -14.04
CA ASP A 95 10.78 6.33 -13.29
C ASP A 95 10.08 6.30 -11.94
N ALA A 96 10.60 7.08 -10.99
CA ALA A 96 9.91 7.31 -9.73
C ALA A 96 8.70 8.21 -9.99
N VAL A 97 7.55 7.84 -9.42
CA VAL A 97 6.31 8.61 -9.55
C VAL A 97 5.71 8.84 -8.16
N THR A 98 4.95 9.91 -8.03
CA THR A 98 4.17 10.18 -6.81
C THR A 98 2.75 9.69 -7.03
N VAL A 99 2.27 8.88 -6.10
CA VAL A 99 0.88 8.41 -6.05
C VAL A 99 0.33 8.67 -4.65
N TYR A 100 -0.98 8.55 -4.50
CA TYR A 100 -1.68 8.83 -3.25
C TYR A 100 -2.44 7.58 -2.85
N HIS A 101 -2.12 7.03 -1.68
CA HIS A 101 -2.78 5.86 -1.12
C HIS A 101 -3.74 6.30 -0.03
N ARG A 102 -5.04 6.05 -0.22
CA ARG A 102 -6.03 6.31 0.81
C ARG A 102 -6.34 5.03 1.56
N TYR A 103 -6.10 5.04 2.85
CA TYR A 103 -6.30 3.91 3.76
C TYR A 103 -7.56 4.10 4.59
N THR A 104 -8.39 3.08 4.63
CA THR A 104 -9.54 2.97 5.53
C THR A 104 -9.21 1.95 6.61
N PHE A 105 -9.63 2.20 7.83
CA PHE A 105 -9.29 1.39 8.98
C PHE A 105 -10.53 0.78 9.63
N ARG A 106 -10.37 -0.39 10.21
CA ARG A 106 -11.38 -1.02 11.07
C ARG A 106 -10.67 -1.49 12.35
N GLY A 107 -11.01 -0.85 13.48
CA GLY A 107 -10.24 -1.01 14.70
C GLY A 107 -8.81 -0.53 14.48
N GLU A 108 -7.84 -1.37 14.80
CA GLU A 108 -6.41 -1.05 14.68
C GLU A 108 -5.76 -1.63 13.43
N LYS A 109 -6.57 -2.00 12.42
CA LYS A 109 -6.07 -2.63 11.19
C LYS A 109 -6.59 -1.93 9.95
N VAL A 110 -5.85 -2.08 8.86
CA VAL A 110 -6.26 -1.58 7.54
C VAL A 110 -7.40 -2.44 7.01
N ALA A 111 -8.50 -1.80 6.63
CA ALA A 111 -9.66 -2.46 6.04
C ALA A 111 -9.69 -2.33 4.51
N ALA A 112 -9.18 -1.23 3.97
CA ALA A 112 -9.16 -0.99 2.53
C ALA A 112 -8.07 0.00 2.16
N MET A 113 -7.62 -0.06 0.91
CA MET A 113 -6.74 0.94 0.33
C MET A 113 -7.15 1.20 -1.11
N THR A 114 -7.10 2.47 -1.51
CA THR A 114 -7.31 2.88 -2.91
C THR A 114 -6.12 3.72 -3.37
N VAL A 115 -5.85 3.69 -4.67
CA VAL A 115 -4.73 4.41 -5.28
C VAL A 115 -5.27 5.51 -6.17
N HIS A 116 -4.69 6.70 -6.06
CA HIS A 116 -5.09 7.88 -6.82
C HIS A 116 -3.85 8.54 -7.41
N ALA A 117 -4.01 9.11 -8.62
CA ALA A 117 -2.92 9.80 -9.31
C ALA A 117 -2.71 11.22 -8.81
N ASP A 118 -3.75 11.84 -8.21
CA ASP A 118 -3.64 13.21 -7.69
C ASP A 118 -4.27 13.33 -6.29
N ARG A 119 -3.88 14.41 -5.60
CA ARG A 119 -4.27 14.66 -4.22
C ARG A 119 -5.78 14.93 -4.09
N SER A 120 -6.35 15.66 -5.04
CA SER A 120 -7.79 15.99 -5.00
C SER A 120 -8.65 14.73 -5.04
N ALA A 121 -8.33 13.79 -5.92
CA ALA A 121 -9.05 12.53 -6.03
C ALA A 121 -8.90 11.70 -4.73
N ALA A 122 -7.71 11.68 -4.14
CA ALA A 122 -7.45 10.93 -2.90
C ALA A 122 -8.23 11.49 -1.71
N LEU A 123 -8.45 12.81 -1.67
CA LEU A 123 -9.12 13.50 -0.56
C LEU A 123 -10.63 13.67 -0.77
N ALA A 124 -11.13 13.37 -1.95
CA ALA A 124 -12.54 13.52 -2.30
C ALA A 124 -13.47 12.61 -1.50
#